data_2286d17b871ef22c97d52051a9785a7d
#
_entry.id   2286d17b871ef22c97d52051a9785a7d
#
_cell.length_a   1.000
_cell.length_b   1.000
_cell.length_c   1.000
_cell.angle_alpha   90.00
_cell.angle_beta   90.00
_cell.angle_gamma   90.00
#
_symmetry.space_group_name_H-M   'P 1'
#
loop_
_entity.id
_entity.type
_entity.pdbx_description
1 polymer ?
#
loop_
_entity_poly.entity_id
_entity_poly.type
_entity_poly.pdbx_seq_one_letter_code
_entity_poly.pdbx_strand_id
1 'polypeptide(L)'
;MNYILYDGSVRNNLLPFTFTRPVADIRIGILTIREKWERYLGSTTTTVTEEYLSEKFPMVEMAENVMINASFCPNEVLVEMIQFLQPNQAIVKNDEIIAFYTTDEQEEVVFEEYDLLEIEEDCLQVEHTWDIFQKNDQAIRDDFELLTQDRKSQPIPSTVNVLGDENIFIEEGAVLNFCTLNATTGPIYIGKDAEIMEGSVIRGPFALCDHAQVKLSTKIYG
;
A
#
# COMPACT_ATOMS: atom_id res chain seq x y z
N MET A 1 0.79 -6.59 20.80
CA MET A 1 0.98 -5.25 20.21
C MET A 1 -0.19 -4.98 19.26
N ASN A 2 -0.84 -3.84 19.40
CA ASN A 2 -1.93 -3.39 18.54
C ASN A 2 -1.43 -2.25 17.64
N TYR A 3 -1.82 -2.24 16.37
CA TYR A 3 -1.38 -1.23 15.40
C TYR A 3 -2.56 -0.39 14.95
N ILE A 4 -2.40 0.93 15.05
CA ILE A 4 -3.45 1.92 14.75
C ILE A 4 -2.89 2.90 13.70
N LEU A 5 -3.52 2.94 12.54
CA LEU A 5 -3.17 3.88 11.46
C LEU A 5 -3.91 5.21 11.69
N TYR A 6 -3.20 6.33 11.76
CA TYR A 6 -3.84 7.64 11.92
C TYR A 6 -3.65 8.52 10.70
N ASP A 7 -4.64 9.35 10.39
CA ASP A 7 -4.69 10.15 9.16
C ASP A 7 -3.62 11.26 9.08
N GLY A 8 -3.15 11.77 10.21
CA GLY A 8 -2.16 12.84 10.24
C GLY A 8 -2.60 14.16 9.58
N SER A 9 -1.67 15.09 9.47
CA SER A 9 -1.90 16.43 8.90
C SER A 9 -2.16 16.41 7.39
N VAL A 10 -1.71 15.38 6.69
CA VAL A 10 -1.81 15.25 5.22
C VAL A 10 -3.24 14.98 4.72
N ARG A 11 -4.15 14.56 5.61
CA ARG A 11 -5.52 14.23 5.25
C ARG A 11 -6.20 15.29 4.35
N ASN A 12 -6.03 16.57 4.69
CA ASN A 12 -6.64 17.67 3.94
C ASN A 12 -6.02 17.85 2.55
N ASN A 13 -4.74 17.54 2.39
CA ASN A 13 -4.04 17.61 1.10
C ASN A 13 -4.49 16.49 0.14
N LEU A 14 -5.07 15.42 0.69
CA LEU A 14 -5.55 14.26 -0.05
C LEU A 14 -7.05 14.33 -0.40
N LEU A 15 -7.71 15.45 -0.13
CA LEU A 15 -9.07 15.69 -0.65
C LEU A 15 -9.06 15.73 -2.19
N PRO A 16 -10.08 15.18 -2.86
CA PRO A 16 -11.36 14.67 -2.32
C PRO A 16 -11.34 13.19 -1.88
N PHE A 17 -10.23 12.45 -2.01
CA PHE A 17 -10.20 11.02 -1.73
C PHE A 17 -10.53 10.70 -0.26
N THR A 18 -10.09 11.55 0.65
CA THR A 18 -10.30 11.37 2.10
C THR A 18 -11.68 11.81 2.60
N PHE A 19 -12.59 12.28 1.75
CA PHE A 19 -13.98 12.51 2.17
C PHE A 19 -14.72 11.24 2.60
N THR A 20 -14.41 10.10 1.98
CA THR A 20 -15.20 8.87 2.18
C THR A 20 -14.41 7.73 2.79
N ARG A 21 -13.13 7.95 3.08
CA ARG A 21 -12.20 6.95 3.63
C ARG A 21 -11.04 7.62 4.38
N PRO A 22 -10.40 6.92 5.33
CA PRO A 22 -9.15 7.38 5.92
C PRO A 22 -7.99 7.33 4.91
N VAL A 23 -6.88 8.00 5.24
CA VAL A 23 -5.65 7.98 4.44
C VAL A 23 -5.16 6.56 4.21
N ALA A 24 -5.22 5.72 5.23
CA ALA A 24 -4.82 4.31 5.15
C ALA A 24 -5.50 3.52 4.02
N ASP A 25 -6.72 3.89 3.63
CA ASP A 25 -7.49 3.19 2.59
C ASP A 25 -7.34 3.82 1.19
N ILE A 26 -6.38 4.72 1.02
CA ILE A 26 -5.94 5.17 -0.30
C ILE A 26 -5.12 4.06 -0.94
N ARG A 27 -5.43 3.75 -2.20
CA ARG A 27 -4.65 2.80 -3.01
C ARG A 27 -3.53 3.53 -3.73
N ILE A 28 -2.32 2.99 -3.58
CA ILE A 28 -1.14 3.34 -4.37
C ILE A 28 -0.38 2.04 -4.68
N GLY A 29 -0.07 1.80 -5.95
CA GLY A 29 0.38 0.49 -6.38
C GLY A 29 -0.77 -0.52 -6.53
N ILE A 30 -0.54 -1.75 -6.11
CA ILE A 30 -1.51 -2.86 -6.16
C ILE A 30 -2.42 -2.85 -4.93
N LEU A 31 -1.91 -2.44 -3.79
CA LEU A 31 -2.55 -2.48 -2.48
C LEU A 31 -2.96 -1.08 -1.99
N THR A 32 -3.88 -1.01 -1.04
CA THR A 32 -4.06 0.18 -0.20
C THR A 32 -2.90 0.29 0.80
N ILE A 33 -2.69 1.48 1.37
CA ILE A 33 -1.64 1.67 2.39
C ILE A 33 -1.88 0.74 3.58
N ARG A 34 -3.14 0.58 4.02
CA ARG A 34 -3.54 -0.39 5.05
C ARG A 34 -3.13 -1.81 4.69
N GLU A 35 -3.51 -2.28 3.49
CA GLU A 35 -3.20 -3.64 3.04
C GLU A 35 -1.69 -3.90 3.00
N LYS A 36 -0.86 -2.89 2.68
CA LYS A 36 0.60 -2.99 2.77
C LYS A 36 1.04 -3.20 4.23
N TRP A 37 0.60 -2.33 5.14
CA TRP A 37 0.94 -2.43 6.56
C TRP A 37 0.53 -3.78 7.16
N GLU A 38 -0.68 -4.23 6.91
CA GLU A 38 -1.19 -5.51 7.43
C GLU A 38 -0.39 -6.71 6.93
N ARG A 39 0.10 -6.68 5.68
CA ARG A 39 0.95 -7.74 5.14
C ARG A 39 2.33 -7.76 5.79
N TYR A 40 2.96 -6.62 5.95
CA TYR A 40 4.27 -6.52 6.59
C TYR A 40 4.23 -6.86 8.09
N LEU A 41 3.20 -6.40 8.79
CA LEU A 41 3.03 -6.64 10.22
C LEU A 41 2.50 -8.05 10.55
N GLY A 42 1.88 -8.72 9.57
CA GLY A 42 1.19 -9.99 9.79
C GLY A 42 -0.02 -9.87 10.74
N SER A 43 -0.60 -8.69 10.86
CA SER A 43 -1.68 -8.35 11.79
C SER A 43 -2.64 -7.35 11.17
N THR A 44 -3.91 -7.39 11.57
CA THR A 44 -4.89 -6.39 11.19
C THR A 44 -4.64 -5.07 11.91
N THR A 45 -5.05 -3.96 11.28
CA THR A 45 -4.92 -2.61 11.82
C THR A 45 -6.28 -1.95 12.03
N THR A 46 -6.37 -1.01 12.95
CA THR A 46 -7.53 -0.13 13.14
C THR A 46 -7.16 1.30 12.79
N THR A 47 -8.09 2.26 12.87
CA THR A 47 -7.83 3.60 12.35
C THR A 47 -8.34 4.70 13.26
N VAL A 48 -7.51 5.74 13.44
CA VAL A 48 -7.95 7.05 13.93
C VAL A 48 -8.18 7.96 12.73
N THR A 49 -9.42 8.40 12.56
CA THR A 49 -9.84 9.28 11.47
C THR A 49 -10.92 10.25 11.96
N GLU A 50 -11.51 11.03 11.06
CA GLU A 50 -12.58 11.96 11.35
C GLU A 50 -13.82 11.27 11.98
N GLU A 51 -14.49 11.94 12.90
CA GLU A 51 -15.62 11.41 13.65
C GLU A 51 -16.71 10.82 12.74
N TYR A 52 -17.03 11.49 11.63
CA TYR A 52 -18.05 11.01 10.68
C TYR A 52 -17.68 9.73 9.92
N LEU A 53 -16.40 9.33 9.96
CA LEU A 53 -15.92 8.07 9.37
C LEU A 53 -15.75 6.96 10.43
N SER A 54 -15.75 7.31 11.72
CA SER A 54 -15.40 6.38 12.80
C SER A 54 -16.36 5.19 12.94
N GLU A 55 -17.63 5.36 12.57
CA GLU A 55 -18.59 4.25 12.55
C GLU A 55 -18.20 3.16 11.54
N LYS A 56 -17.70 3.56 10.38
CA LYS A 56 -17.27 2.65 9.31
C LYS A 56 -15.83 2.14 9.51
N PHE A 57 -14.99 2.96 10.10
CA PHE A 57 -13.56 2.71 10.32
C PHE A 57 -13.24 2.88 11.82
N PRO A 58 -13.69 1.95 12.67
CA PRO A 58 -13.55 2.10 14.10
C PRO A 58 -12.09 1.96 14.55
N MET A 59 -11.72 2.75 15.55
CA MET A 59 -10.50 2.53 16.31
C MET A 59 -10.76 1.47 17.38
N VAL A 60 -9.79 0.59 17.58
CA VAL A 60 -9.74 -0.32 18.73
C VAL A 60 -8.43 -0.04 19.46
N GLU A 61 -8.54 0.39 20.70
CA GLU A 61 -7.41 0.60 21.60
C GLU A 61 -7.21 -0.60 22.50
N MET A 62 -5.95 -0.94 22.76
CA MET A 62 -5.55 -2.00 23.70
C MET A 62 -4.58 -1.40 24.71
N ALA A 63 -4.15 -2.19 25.71
CA ALA A 63 -3.20 -1.74 26.74
C ALA A 63 -1.90 -1.21 26.12
N GLU A 64 -1.48 -1.77 25.00
CA GLU A 64 -0.25 -1.37 24.28
C GLU A 64 -0.56 -1.16 22.80
N ASN A 65 -0.29 0.03 22.29
CA ASN A 65 -0.57 0.42 20.92
C ASN A 65 0.66 1.05 20.25
N VAL A 66 0.79 0.83 18.95
CA VAL A 66 1.68 1.62 18.10
C VAL A 66 0.81 2.40 17.13
N MET A 67 0.90 3.71 17.22
CA MET A 67 0.28 4.67 16.30
C MET A 67 1.19 4.85 15.09
N ILE A 68 0.64 4.69 13.89
CA ILE A 68 1.40 4.80 12.63
C ILE A 68 0.75 5.84 11.73
N ASN A 69 1.53 6.81 11.26
CA ASN A 69 1.09 7.80 10.28
C ASN A 69 0.77 7.11 8.95
N ALA A 70 -0.51 7.09 8.61
CA ALA A 70 -1.02 6.39 7.44
C ALA A 70 -0.58 6.99 6.09
N SER A 71 0.11 8.13 6.08
CA SER A 71 0.69 8.67 4.84
C SER A 71 1.93 7.93 4.38
N PHE A 72 2.61 7.20 5.28
CA PHE A 72 3.81 6.42 4.97
C PHE A 72 3.45 4.98 4.58
N CYS A 73 4.07 4.49 3.52
CA CYS A 73 4.04 3.08 3.17
C CYS A 73 5.14 2.33 3.93
N PRO A 74 4.90 1.06 4.33
CA PRO A 74 5.91 0.25 5.01
C PRO A 74 7.06 -0.15 4.06
N ASN A 75 8.23 -0.30 4.65
CA ASN A 75 9.35 -1.06 4.13
C ASN A 75 9.92 -1.95 5.25
N GLU A 76 10.84 -2.86 4.92
CA GLU A 76 11.38 -3.83 5.89
C GLU A 76 12.03 -3.15 7.10
N VAL A 77 12.83 -2.09 6.89
CA VAL A 77 13.54 -1.37 7.95
C VAL A 77 12.56 -0.67 8.90
N LEU A 78 11.58 0.05 8.33
CA LEU A 78 10.58 0.75 9.13
C LEU A 78 9.72 -0.22 9.95
N VAL A 79 9.34 -1.35 9.36
CA VAL A 79 8.56 -2.39 10.04
C VAL A 79 9.38 -3.02 11.17
N GLU A 80 10.65 -3.31 10.96
CA GLU A 80 11.53 -3.83 12.00
C GLU A 80 11.65 -2.83 13.18
N MET A 81 11.87 -1.55 12.89
CA MET A 81 11.90 -0.50 13.93
C MET A 81 10.58 -0.43 14.72
N ILE A 82 9.43 -0.49 14.02
CA ILE A 82 8.10 -0.47 14.65
C ILE A 82 7.88 -1.69 15.56
N GLN A 83 8.30 -2.88 15.15
CA GLN A 83 8.14 -4.10 15.95
C GLN A 83 8.98 -4.10 17.22
N PHE A 84 10.09 -3.36 17.25
CA PHE A 84 10.96 -3.22 18.42
C PHE A 84 10.73 -1.94 19.23
N LEU A 85 9.77 -1.11 18.83
CA LEU A 85 9.45 0.15 19.51
C LEU A 85 9.05 -0.09 20.97
N GLN A 86 9.62 0.69 21.87
CA GLN A 86 9.40 0.60 23.32
C GLN A 86 8.51 1.77 23.80
N PRO A 87 7.92 1.68 25.01
CA PRO A 87 7.20 2.80 25.60
C PRO A 87 8.00 4.11 25.57
N ASN A 88 7.32 5.21 25.28
CA ASN A 88 7.88 6.55 25.12
C ASN A 88 8.97 6.66 24.03
N GLN A 89 8.90 5.82 22.99
CA GLN A 89 9.70 5.97 21.78
C GLN A 89 8.84 6.36 20.57
N ALA A 90 9.42 7.17 19.70
CA ALA A 90 8.83 7.55 18.42
C ALA A 90 9.85 7.45 17.29
N ILE A 91 9.40 6.99 16.12
CA ILE A 91 10.20 6.95 14.89
C ILE A 91 9.89 8.23 14.12
N VAL A 92 10.96 8.92 13.71
CA VAL A 92 10.86 10.20 12.99
C VAL A 92 11.69 10.18 11.70
N LYS A 93 11.27 10.98 10.72
CA LYS A 93 12.05 11.31 9.52
C LYS A 93 11.88 12.78 9.22
N ASN A 94 12.99 13.52 9.14
CA ASN A 94 12.98 14.97 8.85
C ASN A 94 12.00 15.73 9.76
N ASP A 95 12.04 15.50 11.05
CA ASP A 95 11.16 16.09 12.07
C ASP A 95 9.66 15.69 11.96
N GLU A 96 9.29 14.81 11.04
CA GLU A 96 7.94 14.25 10.95
C GLU A 96 7.85 12.91 11.67
N ILE A 97 6.82 12.76 12.52
CA ILE A 97 6.58 11.52 13.26
C ILE A 97 5.93 10.50 12.33
N ILE A 98 6.60 9.34 12.17
CA ILE A 98 6.10 8.21 11.40
C ILE A 98 5.30 7.26 12.29
N ALA A 99 5.84 6.92 13.46
CA ALA A 99 5.18 6.03 14.40
C ALA A 99 5.60 6.34 15.84
N PHE A 100 4.72 6.02 16.79
CA PHE A 100 5.03 6.15 18.21
C PHE A 100 4.27 5.13 19.04
N TYR A 101 4.88 4.74 20.16
CA TYR A 101 4.27 3.83 21.13
C TYR A 101 3.39 4.60 22.10
N THR A 102 2.20 4.07 22.41
CA THR A 102 1.31 4.61 23.42
C THR A 102 0.62 3.51 24.23
N THR A 103 0.13 3.85 25.41
CA THR A 103 -0.63 2.95 26.28
C THR A 103 -2.01 3.53 26.58
N ASP A 104 -2.97 2.70 26.96
CA ASP A 104 -4.31 3.12 27.37
C ASP A 104 -4.32 3.94 28.68
N GLU A 105 -3.23 3.93 29.46
CA GLU A 105 -3.06 4.75 30.66
C GLU A 105 -2.62 6.19 30.35
N GLN A 106 -2.18 6.47 29.11
CA GLN A 106 -1.63 7.75 28.71
C GLN A 106 -2.74 8.69 28.22
N GLU A 107 -3.13 9.65 29.09
CA GLU A 107 -4.21 10.62 28.77
C GLU A 107 -3.82 11.60 27.65
N GLU A 108 -2.53 11.95 27.52
CA GLU A 108 -2.02 12.90 26.53
C GLU A 108 -0.65 12.46 26.01
N VAL A 109 -0.42 12.62 24.71
CA VAL A 109 0.88 12.34 24.07
C VAL A 109 1.71 13.62 24.02
N VAL A 110 2.77 13.67 24.81
CA VAL A 110 3.72 14.79 24.89
C VAL A 110 5.02 14.36 24.23
N PHE A 111 5.24 14.74 22.97
CA PHE A 111 6.39 14.25 22.18
C PHE A 111 7.74 14.72 22.70
N GLU A 112 7.80 15.80 23.49
CA GLU A 112 9.02 16.26 24.17
C GLU A 112 9.56 15.25 25.20
N GLU A 113 8.72 14.30 25.62
CA GLU A 113 9.09 13.24 26.56
C GLU A 113 9.47 11.93 25.85
N TYR A 114 9.37 11.89 24.50
CA TYR A 114 9.69 10.70 23.72
C TYR A 114 11.16 10.68 23.31
N ASP A 115 11.74 9.47 23.33
CA ASP A 115 13.02 9.17 22.70
C ASP A 115 12.82 9.02 21.19
N LEU A 116 13.39 9.92 20.40
CA LEU A 116 13.20 10.01 18.97
C LEU A 116 14.24 9.14 18.25
N LEU A 117 13.76 8.18 17.50
CA LEU A 117 14.56 7.27 16.67
C LEU A 117 14.47 7.74 15.21
N GLU A 118 15.55 8.30 14.68
CA GLU A 118 15.60 8.75 13.29
C GLU A 118 15.77 7.55 12.34
N ILE A 119 14.91 7.50 11.28
CA ILE A 119 15.08 6.56 10.19
C ILE A 119 15.81 7.23 9.01
N GLU A 120 16.94 6.64 8.59
CA GLU A 120 17.73 7.15 7.45
C GLU A 120 17.17 6.67 6.10
N GLU A 121 16.56 5.46 6.08
CA GLU A 121 16.00 4.86 4.88
C GLU A 121 14.87 5.70 4.27
N ASP A 122 14.79 5.68 2.94
CA ASP A 122 13.70 6.34 2.23
C ASP A 122 12.39 5.56 2.37
N CYS A 123 11.36 6.25 2.86
CA CYS A 123 10.01 5.73 2.99
C CYS A 123 9.11 6.39 1.95
N LEU A 124 8.37 5.59 1.20
CA LEU A 124 7.38 6.12 0.28
C LEU A 124 6.25 6.77 1.09
N GLN A 125 6.04 8.07 0.88
CA GLN A 125 4.99 8.85 1.56
C GLN A 125 4.00 9.42 0.55
N VAL A 126 2.72 9.46 0.89
CA VAL A 126 1.64 10.05 0.10
C VAL A 126 1.13 11.29 0.82
N GLU A 127 1.62 12.46 0.42
CA GLU A 127 1.28 13.74 1.05
C GLU A 127 0.22 14.51 0.26
N HIS A 128 0.19 14.32 -1.07
CA HIS A 128 -0.69 15.04 -1.97
C HIS A 128 -1.35 14.11 -2.97
N THR A 129 -2.44 14.54 -3.55
CA THR A 129 -3.19 13.74 -4.53
C THR A 129 -2.36 13.35 -5.76
N TRP A 130 -1.41 14.15 -6.17
CA TRP A 130 -0.51 13.85 -7.29
C TRP A 130 0.56 12.80 -6.96
N ASP A 131 0.90 12.59 -5.68
CA ASP A 131 1.81 11.52 -5.28
C ASP A 131 1.26 10.15 -5.65
N ILE A 132 -0.07 10.00 -5.63
CA ILE A 132 -0.75 8.74 -5.96
C ILE A 132 -0.35 8.25 -7.36
N PHE A 133 -0.21 9.13 -8.36
CA PHE A 133 0.21 8.71 -9.69
C PHE A 133 1.71 8.88 -9.93
N GLN A 134 2.37 9.87 -9.33
CA GLN A 134 3.81 10.09 -9.52
C GLN A 134 4.67 8.99 -8.89
N LYS A 135 4.25 8.49 -7.71
CA LYS A 135 4.95 7.44 -6.96
C LYS A 135 4.39 6.04 -7.25
N ASN A 136 3.40 5.92 -8.16
CA ASN A 136 2.71 4.65 -8.41
C ASN A 136 3.61 3.59 -9.05
N ASP A 137 4.56 3.98 -9.90
CA ASP A 137 5.55 3.06 -10.49
C ASP A 137 6.32 2.32 -9.38
N GLN A 138 6.91 3.06 -8.45
CA GLN A 138 7.64 2.47 -7.33
C GLN A 138 6.72 1.59 -6.47
N ALA A 139 5.54 2.09 -6.13
CA ALA A 139 4.58 1.34 -5.32
C ALA A 139 4.12 0.03 -5.98
N ILE A 140 3.98 -0.01 -7.31
CA ILE A 140 3.66 -1.25 -8.04
C ILE A 140 4.81 -2.25 -7.96
N ARG A 141 6.06 -1.79 -8.07
CA ARG A 141 7.24 -2.67 -7.98
C ARG A 141 7.36 -3.29 -6.59
N ASP A 142 7.25 -2.47 -5.56
CA ASP A 142 7.35 -2.92 -4.16
C ASP A 142 6.22 -3.92 -3.84
N ASP A 143 4.99 -3.61 -4.24
CA ASP A 143 3.85 -4.50 -4.05
C ASP A 143 3.97 -5.79 -4.86
N PHE A 144 4.51 -5.71 -6.07
CA PHE A 144 4.72 -6.89 -6.90
C PHE A 144 5.67 -7.87 -6.22
N GLU A 145 6.80 -7.40 -5.69
CA GLU A 145 7.74 -8.22 -4.95
C GLU A 145 7.07 -8.82 -3.70
N LEU A 146 6.41 -8.00 -2.90
CA LEU A 146 5.70 -8.42 -1.69
C LEU A 146 4.62 -9.48 -1.97
N LEU A 147 3.87 -9.33 -3.08
CA LEU A 147 2.75 -10.21 -3.39
C LEU A 147 3.14 -11.51 -4.09
N THR A 148 4.28 -11.52 -4.79
CA THR A 148 4.66 -12.64 -5.65
C THR A 148 5.79 -13.49 -5.09
N GLN A 149 6.46 -13.03 -4.02
CA GLN A 149 7.52 -13.76 -3.35
C GLN A 149 7.07 -15.16 -2.98
N ASP A 150 7.87 -16.16 -3.34
CA ASP A 150 7.61 -17.60 -3.09
C ASP A 150 6.28 -18.13 -3.65
N ARG A 151 5.65 -17.41 -4.59
CA ARG A 151 4.40 -17.80 -5.23
C ARG A 151 4.60 -18.11 -6.70
N LYS A 152 3.71 -18.91 -7.24
CA LYS A 152 3.72 -19.32 -8.65
C LYS A 152 2.56 -18.66 -9.40
N SER A 153 2.88 -17.91 -10.45
CA SER A 153 1.92 -17.37 -11.41
C SER A 153 1.15 -18.47 -12.14
N GLN A 154 -0.10 -18.18 -12.53
CA GLN A 154 -0.80 -18.98 -13.54
C GLN A 154 -0.03 -18.92 -14.88
N PRO A 155 -0.12 -19.97 -15.70
CA PRO A 155 0.55 -19.99 -17.01
C PRO A 155 -0.05 -18.92 -17.94
N ILE A 156 0.81 -18.27 -18.69
CA ILE A 156 0.39 -17.31 -19.72
C ILE A 156 -0.26 -18.08 -20.87
N PRO A 157 -1.51 -17.75 -21.29
CA PRO A 157 -2.15 -18.42 -22.41
C PRO A 157 -1.38 -18.26 -23.73
N SER A 158 -1.37 -19.28 -24.56
CA SER A 158 -0.66 -19.27 -25.86
C SER A 158 -1.18 -18.24 -26.88
N THR A 159 -2.33 -17.65 -26.63
CA THR A 159 -2.91 -16.57 -27.43
C THR A 159 -2.39 -15.18 -27.07
N VAL A 160 -1.58 -15.07 -26.01
CA VAL A 160 -1.01 -13.81 -25.49
C VAL A 160 0.40 -13.62 -26.00
N ASN A 161 0.68 -12.46 -26.61
CA ASN A 161 2.04 -12.08 -26.97
C ASN A 161 2.75 -11.46 -25.77
N VAL A 162 3.96 -11.90 -25.45
CA VAL A 162 4.68 -11.50 -24.24
C VAL A 162 6.11 -11.04 -24.52
N LEU A 163 6.54 -10.01 -23.78
CA LEU A 163 7.92 -9.57 -23.63
C LEU A 163 8.22 -9.42 -22.14
N GLY A 164 9.27 -10.09 -21.63
CA GLY A 164 9.65 -10.03 -20.19
C GLY A 164 8.70 -10.84 -19.30
N ASP A 165 8.47 -12.11 -19.65
CA ASP A 165 7.52 -13.00 -18.94
C ASP A 165 7.89 -13.27 -17.49
N GLU A 166 9.14 -13.15 -17.11
CA GLU A 166 9.65 -13.24 -15.74
C GLU A 166 9.08 -12.15 -14.80
N ASN A 167 8.63 -11.03 -15.36
CA ASN A 167 8.04 -9.89 -14.62
C ASN A 167 6.51 -9.84 -14.75
N ILE A 168 5.86 -10.97 -15.07
CA ILE A 168 4.40 -11.05 -15.18
C ILE A 168 3.89 -12.06 -14.17
N PHE A 169 2.92 -11.62 -13.34
CA PHE A 169 2.22 -12.48 -12.41
C PHE A 169 0.71 -12.46 -12.68
N ILE A 170 0.14 -13.64 -12.85
CA ILE A 170 -1.28 -13.85 -13.14
C ILE A 170 -1.87 -14.67 -12.01
N GLU A 171 -2.86 -14.12 -11.33
CA GLU A 171 -3.61 -14.80 -10.28
C GLU A 171 -4.62 -15.81 -10.85
N GLU A 172 -5.11 -16.69 -9.96
CA GLU A 172 -6.11 -17.70 -10.30
C GLU A 172 -7.40 -17.08 -10.86
N GLY A 173 -7.97 -17.71 -11.89
CA GLY A 173 -9.22 -17.28 -12.49
C GLY A 173 -9.12 -16.11 -13.46
N ALA A 174 -7.95 -15.47 -13.59
CA ALA A 174 -7.76 -14.40 -14.55
C ALA A 174 -7.84 -14.91 -16.00
N VAL A 175 -8.53 -14.16 -16.88
CA VAL A 175 -8.78 -14.50 -18.27
C VAL A 175 -8.07 -13.50 -19.20
N LEU A 176 -7.15 -13.99 -20.04
CA LEU A 176 -6.40 -13.20 -21.01
C LEU A 176 -6.55 -13.81 -22.39
N ASN A 177 -7.07 -13.05 -23.35
CA ASN A 177 -7.29 -13.53 -24.71
C ASN A 177 -6.73 -12.56 -25.74
N PHE A 178 -5.87 -13.06 -26.66
CA PHE A 178 -5.37 -12.33 -27.83
C PHE A 178 -4.90 -10.90 -27.51
N CYS A 179 -4.20 -10.71 -26.40
CA CYS A 179 -3.61 -9.45 -25.98
C CYS A 179 -2.07 -9.47 -26.05
N THR A 180 -1.44 -8.33 -25.81
CA THR A 180 0.03 -8.19 -25.76
C THR A 180 0.43 -7.58 -24.42
N LEU A 181 1.34 -8.24 -23.71
CA LEU A 181 1.92 -7.79 -22.45
C LEU A 181 3.42 -7.53 -22.65
N ASN A 182 3.88 -6.34 -22.28
CA ASN A 182 5.28 -5.97 -22.31
C ASN A 182 5.74 -5.53 -20.92
N ALA A 183 6.40 -6.42 -20.19
CA ALA A 183 6.92 -6.19 -18.84
C ALA A 183 8.43 -5.84 -18.83
N THR A 184 9.03 -5.44 -19.96
CA THR A 184 10.47 -5.10 -20.03
C THR A 184 10.82 -3.81 -19.29
N THR A 185 9.87 -2.92 -19.06
CA THR A 185 10.05 -1.64 -18.35
C THR A 185 9.58 -1.67 -16.90
N GLY A 186 8.82 -2.69 -16.51
CA GLY A 186 8.32 -2.88 -15.16
C GLY A 186 7.31 -4.01 -15.07
N PRO A 187 6.99 -4.49 -13.86
CA PRO A 187 6.15 -5.65 -13.65
C PRO A 187 4.71 -5.45 -14.12
N ILE A 188 4.06 -6.56 -14.45
CA ILE A 188 2.63 -6.62 -14.75
C ILE A 188 1.98 -7.62 -13.80
N TYR A 189 1.05 -7.13 -12.98
CA TYR A 189 0.25 -7.93 -12.06
C TYR A 189 -1.19 -7.99 -12.53
N ILE A 190 -1.72 -9.20 -12.68
CA ILE A 190 -3.11 -9.46 -13.07
C ILE A 190 -3.78 -10.17 -11.92
N GLY A 191 -4.72 -9.50 -11.26
CA GLY A 191 -5.43 -9.95 -10.08
C GLY A 191 -6.41 -11.09 -10.35
N LYS A 192 -6.92 -11.64 -9.26
CA LYS A 192 -7.84 -12.76 -9.28
C LYS A 192 -9.11 -12.44 -10.07
N ASP A 193 -9.54 -13.38 -10.93
CA ASP A 193 -10.75 -13.25 -11.75
C ASP A 193 -10.79 -11.96 -12.61
N ALA A 194 -9.63 -11.35 -12.87
CA ALA A 194 -9.52 -10.18 -13.75
C ALA A 194 -9.55 -10.60 -15.23
N GLU A 195 -9.96 -9.68 -16.12
CA GLU A 195 -10.07 -9.98 -17.54
C GLU A 195 -9.34 -8.96 -18.41
N ILE A 196 -8.55 -9.46 -19.37
CA ILE A 196 -7.95 -8.64 -20.43
C ILE A 196 -8.46 -9.12 -21.77
N MET A 197 -9.29 -8.28 -22.41
CA MET A 197 -9.96 -8.60 -23.67
C MET A 197 -9.04 -8.41 -24.88
N GLU A 198 -9.47 -8.96 -26.01
CA GLU A 198 -8.73 -9.10 -27.24
C GLU A 198 -8.25 -7.74 -27.80
N GLY A 199 -7.07 -7.77 -28.42
CA GLY A 199 -6.45 -6.62 -29.06
C GLY A 199 -5.86 -5.58 -28.11
N SER A 200 -5.93 -5.81 -26.79
CA SER A 200 -5.33 -4.92 -25.80
C SER A 200 -3.80 -5.02 -25.80
N VAL A 201 -3.12 -3.89 -25.59
CA VAL A 201 -1.66 -3.81 -25.49
C VAL A 201 -1.30 -3.08 -24.21
N ILE A 202 -0.57 -3.74 -23.34
CA ILE A 202 -0.21 -3.23 -22.01
C ILE A 202 1.30 -3.24 -21.85
N ARG A 203 1.85 -2.11 -21.42
CA ARG A 203 3.26 -1.98 -21.04
C ARG A 203 3.31 -1.71 -19.53
N GLY A 204 4.15 -2.46 -18.80
CA GLY A 204 4.39 -2.25 -17.38
C GLY A 204 5.31 -1.06 -17.06
N PRO A 205 5.32 -0.61 -15.80
CA PRO A 205 4.62 -1.25 -14.68
C PRO A 205 3.10 -1.09 -14.76
N PHE A 206 2.35 -2.13 -14.44
CA PHE A 206 0.90 -2.12 -14.52
C PHE A 206 0.29 -3.12 -13.52
N ALA A 207 -0.82 -2.76 -12.90
CA ALA A 207 -1.60 -3.65 -12.08
C ALA A 207 -3.08 -3.60 -12.46
N LEU A 208 -3.67 -4.77 -12.69
CA LEU A 208 -5.10 -4.96 -12.82
C LEU A 208 -5.58 -5.70 -11.57
N CYS A 209 -6.29 -5.00 -10.69
CA CYS A 209 -6.77 -5.59 -9.43
C CYS A 209 -7.87 -6.63 -9.67
N ASP A 210 -8.23 -7.37 -8.61
CA ASP A 210 -9.20 -8.46 -8.65
C ASP A 210 -10.53 -8.03 -9.29
N HIS A 211 -11.10 -8.91 -10.12
CA HIS A 211 -12.37 -8.72 -10.83
C HIS A 211 -12.41 -7.51 -11.78
N ALA A 212 -11.30 -6.82 -12.00
CA ALA A 212 -11.24 -5.68 -12.92
C ALA A 212 -11.10 -6.13 -14.38
N GLN A 213 -11.49 -5.26 -15.32
CA GLN A 213 -11.51 -5.59 -16.73
C GLN A 213 -10.82 -4.53 -17.59
N VAL A 214 -9.97 -4.98 -18.50
CA VAL A 214 -9.44 -4.18 -19.61
C VAL A 214 -10.23 -4.51 -20.86
N LYS A 215 -10.96 -3.52 -21.39
CA LYS A 215 -11.85 -3.69 -22.53
C LYS A 215 -11.10 -3.82 -23.85
N LEU A 216 -11.82 -4.31 -24.89
CA LEU A 216 -11.31 -4.57 -26.23
C LEU A 216 -10.43 -3.44 -26.77
N SER A 217 -9.28 -3.79 -27.36
CA SER A 217 -8.38 -2.88 -28.07
C SER A 217 -7.82 -1.72 -27.25
N THR A 218 -7.81 -1.84 -25.93
CA THR A 218 -7.22 -0.83 -25.02
C THR A 218 -5.69 -0.76 -25.18
N LYS A 219 -5.14 0.45 -25.09
CA LYS A 219 -3.70 0.70 -25.07
C LYS A 219 -3.31 1.36 -23.75
N ILE A 220 -2.42 0.72 -22.98
CA ILE A 220 -1.95 1.22 -21.69
C ILE A 220 -0.43 1.34 -21.72
N TYR A 221 0.04 2.51 -21.30
CA TYR A 221 1.44 2.78 -21.02
C TYR A 221 1.60 2.86 -19.50
N GLY A 222 2.49 2.07 -18.95
CA GLY A 222 2.86 2.12 -17.56
C GLY A 222 3.84 3.26 -17.23
#